data_78064903b66328d1a44cff1264829143
#
_entry.id   78064903b66328d1a44cff1264829143
#
_cell.length_a   1.000
_cell.length_b   1.000
_cell.length_c   1.000
_cell.angle_alpha   90.00
_cell.angle_beta   90.00
_cell.angle_gamma   90.00
#
_symmetry.space_group_name_H-M   'P 1'
#
loop_
_entity.id
_entity.type
_entity.pdbx_description
1 polymer ?
#
loop_
_entity_poly.entity_id
_entity_poly.type
_entity_poly.pdbx_seq_one_letter_code
_entity_poly.pdbx_strand_id
1 'polypeptide(L)'
;LQQASITVLLLPLTARTENLMDMAAFDAMPEGSYLINCSRGEIVVRDDLLAVLENGRLAGATLDAFVQEPLPGDGPFWVHPKVRVTPHIAALSAPDTAALVLADQVRRARNGQRLAEQVDIDHGY
;
A
#
# COMPACT_ATOMS: atom_id res chain seq x y z
N LEU A 1 14.36 4.34 5.66
CA LEU A 1 14.51 2.98 5.12
C LEU A 1 15.76 2.26 5.63
N GLN A 2 16.90 2.94 5.76
CA GLN A 2 18.24 2.36 6.02
C GLN A 2 18.39 1.51 7.30
N GLN A 3 17.48 1.60 8.25
CA GLN A 3 17.55 0.89 9.53
C GLN A 3 16.43 -0.13 9.74
N ALA A 4 15.53 -0.28 8.77
CA ALA A 4 14.35 -1.11 8.92
C ALA A 4 14.56 -2.49 8.28
N SER A 5 14.52 -3.55 9.09
CA SER A 5 14.53 -4.93 8.61
C SER A 5 13.23 -5.30 7.89
N ILE A 6 12.13 -4.62 8.22
CA ILE A 6 10.81 -4.78 7.59
C ILE A 6 10.26 -3.39 7.33
N THR A 7 9.93 -3.10 6.08
CA THR A 7 9.25 -1.87 5.67
C THR A 7 7.79 -2.19 5.36
N VAL A 8 6.87 -1.49 6.01
CA VAL A 8 5.41 -1.64 5.78
C VAL A 8 4.87 -0.37 5.15
N LEU A 9 4.23 -0.49 4.00
CA LEU A 9 3.57 0.60 3.29
C LEU A 9 2.10 0.65 3.69
N LEU A 10 1.68 1.81 4.23
CA LEU A 10 0.30 2.12 4.63
C LEU A 10 -0.12 3.50 4.12
N LEU A 11 0.62 4.05 3.16
CA LEU A 11 0.42 5.39 2.63
C LEU A 11 -0.77 5.44 1.67
N PRO A 12 -1.52 6.55 1.60
CA PRO A 12 -2.48 6.77 0.53
C PRO A 12 -1.75 6.93 -0.81
N LEU A 13 -2.41 6.54 -1.90
CA LEU A 13 -1.91 6.83 -3.25
C LEU A 13 -2.17 8.29 -3.58
N THR A 14 -1.12 9.01 -3.89
CA THR A 14 -1.13 10.41 -4.32
C THR A 14 -0.07 10.62 -5.39
N ALA A 15 -0.05 11.75 -6.07
CA ALA A 15 1.02 12.10 -7.01
C ALA A 15 2.43 12.10 -6.36
N ARG A 16 2.51 12.18 -5.03
CA ARG A 16 3.78 12.16 -4.29
C ARG A 16 4.20 10.78 -3.82
N THR A 17 3.28 9.83 -3.80
CA THR A 17 3.53 8.46 -3.33
C THR A 17 3.49 7.42 -4.44
N GLU A 18 3.01 7.79 -5.62
CA GLU A 18 3.11 6.97 -6.82
C GLU A 18 4.57 6.69 -7.16
N ASN A 19 4.90 5.42 -7.41
CA ASN A 19 6.26 4.95 -7.67
C ASN A 19 7.30 5.30 -6.57
N LEU A 20 6.84 5.52 -5.35
CA LEU A 20 7.72 5.87 -4.22
C LEU A 20 8.76 4.78 -3.92
N MET A 21 8.38 3.51 -4.09
CA MET A 21 9.27 2.36 -3.93
C MET A 21 9.83 1.95 -5.28
N ASP A 22 10.81 2.72 -5.72
CA ASP A 22 11.63 2.49 -6.91
C ASP A 22 12.98 1.82 -6.54
N MET A 23 13.84 1.62 -7.53
CA MET A 23 15.16 1.02 -7.33
C MET A 23 16.00 1.77 -6.29
N ALA A 24 15.96 3.11 -6.28
CA ALA A 24 16.73 3.91 -5.33
C ALA A 24 16.21 3.73 -3.88
N ALA A 25 14.89 3.61 -3.72
CA ALA A 25 14.29 3.31 -2.43
C ALA A 25 14.66 1.89 -1.95
N PHE A 26 14.63 0.90 -2.84
CA PHE A 26 15.08 -0.46 -2.52
C PHE A 26 16.57 -0.54 -2.19
N ASP A 27 17.40 0.22 -2.89
CA ASP A 27 18.83 0.31 -2.59
C ASP A 27 19.14 0.96 -1.23
N ALA A 28 18.25 1.81 -0.75
CA ALA A 28 18.35 2.38 0.59
C ALA A 28 17.90 1.44 1.71
N MET A 29 17.23 0.32 1.41
CA MET A 29 16.84 -0.68 2.41
C MET A 29 18.02 -1.58 2.76
N PRO A 30 18.12 -2.11 3.99
CA PRO A 30 19.15 -3.08 4.36
C PRO A 30 19.05 -4.36 3.50
N GLU A 31 20.19 -4.94 3.17
CA GLU A 31 20.24 -6.23 2.50
C GLU A 31 19.55 -7.31 3.36
N GLY A 32 18.78 -8.17 2.72
CA GLY A 32 18.00 -9.21 3.39
C GLY A 32 16.74 -8.72 4.12
N SER A 33 16.36 -7.45 3.95
CA SER A 33 15.12 -6.90 4.52
C SER A 33 13.88 -7.36 3.76
N TYR A 34 12.70 -7.04 4.31
CA TYR A 34 11.39 -7.42 3.77
C TYR A 34 10.55 -6.19 3.46
N LEU A 35 9.73 -6.28 2.41
CA LEU A 35 8.69 -5.31 2.08
C LEU A 35 7.31 -5.90 2.36
N ILE A 36 6.41 -5.10 2.94
CA ILE A 36 4.98 -5.42 3.07
C ILE A 36 4.20 -4.25 2.48
N ASN A 37 3.45 -4.48 1.39
CA ASN A 37 2.58 -3.47 0.81
C ASN A 37 1.11 -3.78 1.14
N CYS A 38 0.56 -3.05 2.10
CA CYS A 38 -0.87 -3.05 2.46
C CYS A 38 -1.55 -1.74 2.07
N SER A 39 -1.00 -1.01 1.09
CA SER A 39 -1.52 0.26 0.64
C SER A 39 -2.11 0.19 -0.77
N ARG A 40 -1.36 0.58 -1.80
CA ARG A 40 -1.78 0.52 -3.21
C ARG A 40 -0.64 -0.01 -4.07
N GLY A 41 -0.98 -0.69 -5.17
CA GLY A 41 -0.01 -1.29 -6.09
C GLY A 41 0.91 -0.27 -6.74
N GLU A 42 0.35 0.88 -7.10
CA GLU A 42 1.06 1.97 -7.80
C GLU A 42 2.16 2.63 -6.98
N ILE A 43 2.20 2.40 -5.68
CA ILE A 43 3.28 2.92 -4.81
C ILE A 43 4.60 2.18 -5.07
N VAL A 44 4.53 0.97 -5.60
CA VAL A 44 5.69 0.10 -5.83
C VAL A 44 5.96 -0.05 -7.32
N VAL A 45 7.17 0.27 -7.76
CA VAL A 45 7.62 -0.03 -9.12
C VAL A 45 7.83 -1.54 -9.26
N ARG A 46 6.92 -2.19 -9.99
CA ARG A 46 6.85 -3.65 -10.10
C ARG A 46 8.16 -4.30 -10.54
N ASP A 47 8.74 -3.77 -11.61
CA ASP A 47 9.91 -4.38 -12.24
C ASP A 47 11.16 -4.20 -11.37
N ASP A 48 11.26 -3.10 -10.63
CA ASP A 48 12.32 -2.87 -9.65
C ASP A 48 12.20 -3.84 -8.46
N LEU A 49 10.97 -4.05 -7.97
CA LEU A 49 10.72 -5.03 -6.89
C LEU A 49 11.13 -6.44 -7.32
N LEU A 50 10.76 -6.87 -8.53
CA LEU A 50 11.15 -8.18 -9.05
C LEU A 50 12.68 -8.30 -9.13
N ALA A 51 13.36 -7.29 -9.64
CA ALA A 51 14.82 -7.29 -9.75
C ALA A 51 15.54 -7.44 -8.39
N VAL A 52 15.08 -6.70 -7.36
CA VAL A 52 15.70 -6.78 -6.03
C VAL A 52 15.34 -8.05 -5.25
N LEU A 53 14.26 -8.71 -5.58
CA LEU A 53 13.93 -10.04 -5.07
C LEU A 53 14.78 -11.12 -5.75
N GLU A 54 14.96 -11.04 -7.07
CA GLU A 54 15.76 -12.01 -7.84
C GLU A 54 17.24 -11.95 -7.45
N ASN A 55 17.83 -10.77 -7.37
CA ASN A 55 19.23 -10.61 -7.00
C ASN A 55 19.51 -10.85 -5.50
N GLY A 56 18.47 -11.05 -4.69
CA GLY A 56 18.59 -11.39 -3.27
C GLY A 56 18.76 -10.20 -2.34
N ARG A 57 18.70 -8.96 -2.83
CA ARG A 57 18.77 -7.76 -2.00
C ARG A 57 17.64 -7.72 -0.98
N LEU A 58 16.40 -8.03 -1.42
CA LEU A 58 15.30 -8.29 -0.50
C LEU A 58 15.14 -9.80 -0.23
N ALA A 59 14.92 -10.16 1.01
CA ALA A 59 14.64 -11.54 1.41
C ALA A 59 13.22 -11.96 1.01
N GLY A 60 12.28 -11.02 0.89
CA GLY A 60 10.91 -11.31 0.45
C GLY A 60 10.01 -10.09 0.45
N ALA A 61 8.82 -10.28 -0.12
CA ALA A 61 7.75 -9.29 -0.11
C ALA A 61 6.39 -9.93 0.17
N THR A 62 5.51 -9.20 0.88
CA THR A 62 4.08 -9.51 0.99
C THR A 62 3.31 -8.38 0.32
N LEU A 63 2.46 -8.73 -0.64
CA LEU A 63 1.71 -7.76 -1.44
C LEU A 63 0.22 -8.03 -1.30
N ASP A 64 -0.51 -7.06 -0.76
CA ASP A 64 -1.96 -7.12 -0.58
C ASP A 64 -2.71 -6.29 -1.64
N ALA A 65 -2.01 -5.34 -2.30
CA ALA A 65 -2.59 -4.47 -3.31
C ALA A 65 -1.74 -4.44 -4.59
N PHE A 66 -2.40 -4.32 -5.73
CA PHE A 66 -1.80 -4.41 -7.08
C PHE A 66 -2.34 -3.29 -7.97
N VAL A 67 -1.57 -2.92 -9.01
CA VAL A 67 -1.99 -1.92 -10.03
C VAL A 67 -3.21 -2.41 -10.80
N GLN A 68 -3.27 -3.72 -11.07
CA GLN A 68 -4.44 -4.35 -11.67
C GLN A 68 -5.05 -5.33 -10.69
N GLU A 69 -6.31 -5.14 -10.35
CA GLU A 69 -7.07 -6.00 -9.46
C GLU A 69 -8.38 -6.46 -10.13
N PRO A 70 -8.70 -7.76 -10.07
CA PRO A 70 -7.90 -8.86 -9.50
C PRO A 70 -6.55 -9.04 -10.19
N LEU A 71 -5.52 -9.46 -9.41
CA LEU A 71 -4.20 -9.75 -9.97
C LEU A 71 -4.31 -10.81 -11.07
N PRO A 72 -3.83 -10.54 -12.31
CA PRO A 72 -3.86 -11.50 -13.41
C PRO A 72 -3.22 -12.83 -13.03
N GLY A 73 -3.87 -13.94 -13.43
CA GLY A 73 -3.45 -15.28 -13.04
C GLY A 73 -2.08 -15.72 -13.60
N ASP A 74 -1.60 -15.04 -14.65
CA ASP A 74 -0.27 -15.21 -15.26
C ASP A 74 0.78 -14.21 -14.73
N GLY A 75 0.41 -13.42 -13.74
CA GLY A 75 1.29 -12.41 -13.14
C GLY A 75 2.51 -13.04 -12.44
N PRO A 76 3.70 -12.41 -12.57
CA PRO A 76 4.95 -12.97 -12.04
C PRO A 76 4.95 -13.13 -10.51
N PHE A 77 4.16 -12.38 -9.79
CA PHE A 77 4.09 -12.46 -8.33
C PHE A 77 3.48 -13.77 -7.82
N TRP A 78 2.61 -14.45 -8.60
CA TRP A 78 2.01 -15.70 -8.20
C TRP A 78 3.01 -16.85 -8.06
N VAL A 79 4.04 -16.86 -8.90
CA VAL A 79 5.04 -17.94 -8.99
C VAL A 79 6.36 -17.58 -8.32
N HIS A 80 6.54 -16.34 -7.89
CA HIS A 80 7.80 -15.90 -7.30
C HIS A 80 7.98 -16.46 -5.89
N PRO A 81 9.06 -17.24 -5.60
CA PRO A 81 9.20 -17.99 -4.33
C PRO A 81 9.34 -17.10 -3.10
N LYS A 82 9.74 -15.82 -3.28
CA LYS A 82 9.92 -14.85 -2.20
C LYS A 82 8.73 -13.89 -2.05
N VAL A 83 7.64 -14.07 -2.82
CA VAL A 83 6.46 -13.21 -2.75
C VAL A 83 5.28 -13.95 -2.13
N ARG A 84 4.59 -13.28 -1.21
CA ARG A 84 3.28 -13.68 -0.71
C ARG A 84 2.24 -12.71 -1.24
N VAL A 85 1.17 -13.24 -1.83
CA VAL A 85 0.04 -12.48 -2.36
C VAL A 85 -1.16 -12.68 -1.44
N THR A 86 -1.83 -11.58 -1.08
CA THR A 86 -3.14 -11.59 -0.45
C THR A 86 -4.12 -10.73 -1.26
N PRO A 87 -5.44 -11.03 -1.27
CA PRO A 87 -6.37 -10.44 -2.22
C PRO A 87 -7.01 -9.15 -1.68
N HIS A 88 -6.19 -8.14 -1.35
CA HIS A 88 -6.61 -6.81 -0.87
C HIS A 88 -7.52 -6.90 0.37
N ILE A 89 -7.05 -7.61 1.40
CA ILE A 89 -7.80 -7.91 2.63
C ILE A 89 -7.11 -7.44 3.91
N ALA A 90 -6.01 -6.69 3.79
CA ALA A 90 -5.22 -6.27 4.94
C ALA A 90 -5.98 -5.35 5.91
N ALA A 91 -7.03 -4.64 5.44
CA ALA A 91 -7.84 -3.76 6.26
C ALA A 91 -9.32 -3.85 5.86
N LEU A 92 -10.06 -4.67 6.59
CA LEU A 92 -11.52 -4.70 6.48
C LEU A 92 -12.13 -3.64 7.41
N SER A 93 -12.97 -2.76 6.85
CA SER A 93 -13.73 -1.80 7.65
C SER A 93 -14.74 -2.55 8.51
N ALA A 94 -14.76 -2.26 9.82
CA ALA A 94 -15.79 -2.78 10.72
C ALA A 94 -17.10 -2.01 10.47
N PRO A 95 -18.18 -2.67 9.99
CA PRO A 95 -19.42 -1.98 9.61
C PRO A 95 -20.02 -1.14 10.72
N ASP A 96 -19.99 -1.63 11.96
CA ASP A 96 -20.59 -0.96 13.11
C ASP A 96 -19.88 0.38 13.43
N THR A 97 -18.55 0.39 13.40
CA THR A 97 -17.78 1.62 13.63
C THR A 97 -17.90 2.58 12.47
N ALA A 98 -17.86 2.08 11.24
CA ALA A 98 -18.03 2.90 10.03
C ALA A 98 -19.42 3.56 9.99
N ALA A 99 -20.47 2.85 10.36
CA ALA A 99 -21.83 3.41 10.42
C ALA A 99 -21.95 4.58 11.40
N LEU A 100 -21.31 4.50 12.57
CA LEU A 100 -21.31 5.58 13.56
C LEU A 100 -20.60 6.83 13.03
N VAL A 101 -19.43 6.66 12.40
CA VAL A 101 -18.67 7.76 11.79
C VAL A 101 -19.50 8.42 10.68
N LEU A 102 -20.08 7.64 9.77
CA LEU A 102 -20.91 8.15 8.68
C LEU A 102 -22.14 8.89 9.20
N ALA A 103 -22.83 8.37 10.21
CA ALA A 103 -23.99 9.01 10.84
C ALA A 103 -23.61 10.39 11.44
N ASP A 104 -22.44 10.49 12.06
CA ASP A 104 -21.94 11.77 12.59
C ASP A 104 -21.65 12.77 11.46
N GLN A 105 -20.98 12.36 10.38
CA GLN A 105 -20.70 13.21 9.21
C GLN A 105 -22.00 13.72 8.58
N VAL A 106 -23.01 12.86 8.41
CA VAL A 106 -24.33 13.28 7.89
C VAL A 106 -24.99 14.30 8.81
N ARG A 107 -24.93 14.10 10.13
CA ARG A 107 -25.48 15.05 11.10
C ARG A 107 -24.77 16.41 11.03
N ARG A 108 -23.43 16.43 10.95
CA ARG A 108 -22.63 17.65 10.78
C ARG A 108 -23.01 18.38 9.51
N ALA A 109 -23.06 17.69 8.37
CA ALA A 109 -23.43 18.28 7.09
C ALA A 109 -24.83 18.93 7.14
N ARG A 110 -25.84 18.25 7.72
CA ARG A 110 -27.19 18.78 7.87
C ARG A 110 -27.26 20.02 8.75
N ASN A 111 -26.35 20.14 9.71
CA ASN A 111 -26.28 21.30 10.61
C ASN A 111 -25.37 22.42 10.07
N GLY A 112 -24.87 22.34 8.84
CA GLY A 112 -23.93 23.31 8.27
C GLY A 112 -22.57 23.35 8.98
N GLN A 113 -22.23 22.31 9.73
CA GLN A 113 -20.94 22.17 10.43
C GLN A 113 -19.88 21.60 9.49
N ARG A 114 -18.63 21.96 9.74
CA ARG A 114 -17.50 21.34 9.03
C ARG A 114 -17.47 19.84 9.29
N LEU A 115 -17.27 19.06 8.22
CA LEU A 115 -17.04 17.61 8.33
C LEU A 115 -15.74 17.36 9.11
N ALA A 116 -15.73 16.36 9.96
CA ALA A 116 -14.49 15.80 10.50
C ALA A 116 -13.80 14.99 9.40
N GLU A 117 -12.50 14.90 9.41
CA GLU A 117 -11.73 14.08 8.48
C GLU A 117 -12.02 14.41 6.99
N GLN A 118 -12.22 15.68 6.70
CA GLN A 118 -12.41 16.14 5.33
C GLN A 118 -11.11 15.96 4.56
N VAL A 119 -11.18 15.26 3.44
CA VAL A 119 -10.04 15.09 2.53
C VAL A 119 -9.59 16.44 1.99
N ASP A 120 -8.30 16.72 2.07
CA ASP A 120 -7.68 17.83 1.39
C ASP A 120 -7.48 17.47 -0.07
N ILE A 121 -8.20 18.17 -0.97
CA ILE A 121 -8.20 17.84 -2.40
C ILE A 121 -6.82 18.09 -3.03
N ASP A 122 -6.07 19.06 -2.54
CA ASP A 122 -4.75 19.41 -3.08
C ASP A 122 -3.68 18.39 -2.64
N HIS A 123 -3.85 17.80 -1.45
CA HIS A 123 -2.95 16.77 -0.93
C HIS A 123 -3.39 15.34 -1.26
N GLY A 124 -4.68 15.12 -1.55
CA GLY A 124 -5.25 13.81 -1.92
C GLY A 124 -5.56 12.89 -0.74
N TYR A 125 -5.51 13.40 0.51
CA TYR A 125 -5.85 12.65 1.73
C TYR A 125 -6.29 13.57 2.88
#